data_2cf06e04aa37b0af3098d9f7c3131dc1
#
_entry.id   2cf06e04aa37b0af3098d9f7c3131dc1
#
_cell.length_a   1.000
_cell.length_b   1.000
_cell.length_c   1.000
_cell.angle_alpha   90.00
_cell.angle_beta   90.00
_cell.angle_gamma   90.00
#
_symmetry.space_group_name_H-M   'P 1'
#
loop_
_entity.id
_entity.type
_entity.pdbx_description
1 polymer ?
#
loop_
_entity_poly.entity_id
_entity_poly.type
_entity_poly.pdbx_seq_one_letter_code
_entity_poly.pdbx_strand_id
1 'polypeptide(L)'
;MDKQKALPKNLRRILPFLVFLFFISGVCVIVYKAQFRYDLHKPVQYIMMTTHKTNGEVILTKDSPSLTEEFFCSVPELKNFSMECTAYRASSDARISITLSDAESGQTLYKDSQKITGLIKASNSRYLKCSLDEEFTDSESRLLRLELTLEHAQDTTLHFTANQRQILVSSFNDNPADHSNVVYSLSYSDNSFMSLFYAVLCAALLLFAALAYYLIMIRRQKVQQFFVPLALMLGLIFQCLVTVHGVPDESTHLDTAYKYSNQILFVQSSDTPGTIYKRECDARLSEMLANGLESNSYYQLLFHTFERPSDTQLVQVSYIDGTNLVPGIVYLPAALGISVGRILGISAMLTFQLGRIFNLLVFILLIRLAIGVTPYWKNLFGALGLLPITLQQAASASYDAIINGLVFLFVALCFHCQ
;
A
#
# COMPACT_ATOMS: atom_id res chain seq x y z
N MET A 1 12.88 56.26 -31.56
CA MET A 1 13.36 55.51 -30.35
C MET A 1 12.16 55.18 -29.47
N ASP A 2 11.66 53.98 -29.61
CA ASP A 2 10.48 53.54 -28.91
C ASP A 2 10.79 53.28 -27.44
N LYS A 3 10.14 54.06 -26.55
CA LYS A 3 10.15 53.76 -25.11
C LYS A 3 9.34 52.49 -24.91
N GLN A 4 9.99 51.30 -24.89
CA GLN A 4 9.39 50.10 -24.36
C GLN A 4 8.76 50.41 -22.99
N LYS A 5 7.43 50.44 -22.94
CA LYS A 5 6.67 50.63 -21.71
C LYS A 5 7.05 49.48 -20.75
N ALA A 6 7.89 49.79 -19.78
CA ALA A 6 8.29 48.84 -18.79
C ALA A 6 7.05 48.33 -18.02
N LEU A 7 6.83 47.02 -18.03
CA LEU A 7 5.76 46.34 -17.33
C LEU A 7 5.67 46.82 -15.88
N PRO A 8 4.47 47.04 -15.32
CA PRO A 8 4.26 47.42 -13.92
C PRO A 8 4.99 46.44 -12.96
N LYS A 9 5.58 46.95 -11.88
CA LYS A 9 6.40 46.18 -10.93
C LYS A 9 5.69 44.90 -10.45
N ASN A 10 4.37 44.94 -10.26
CA ASN A 10 3.58 43.79 -9.83
C ASN A 10 3.48 42.75 -10.96
N LEU A 11 3.31 43.19 -12.21
CA LEU A 11 3.20 42.26 -13.34
C LEU A 11 4.53 41.54 -13.64
N ARG A 12 5.67 42.18 -13.39
CA ARG A 12 7.02 41.59 -13.54
C ARG A 12 7.25 40.43 -12.54
N ARG A 13 6.53 40.38 -11.41
CA ARG A 13 6.62 39.31 -10.42
C ARG A 13 5.57 38.21 -10.64
N ILE A 14 4.39 38.59 -11.13
CA ILE A 14 3.28 37.67 -11.34
C ILE A 14 3.46 36.87 -12.65
N LEU A 15 3.96 37.46 -13.70
CA LEU A 15 4.11 36.82 -14.99
C LEU A 15 5.01 35.57 -14.95
N PRO A 16 6.22 35.56 -14.37
CA PRO A 16 7.04 34.37 -14.24
C PRO A 16 6.34 33.29 -13.39
N PHE A 17 5.58 33.67 -12.39
CA PHE A 17 4.80 32.73 -11.58
C PHE A 17 3.70 32.04 -12.40
N LEU A 18 2.94 32.80 -13.18
CA LEU A 18 1.89 32.23 -14.05
C LEU A 18 2.49 31.29 -15.11
N VAL A 19 3.63 31.67 -15.69
CA VAL A 19 4.35 30.83 -16.66
C VAL A 19 4.82 29.52 -16.00
N PHE A 20 5.33 29.61 -14.78
CA PHE A 20 5.77 28.44 -14.01
C PHE A 20 4.59 27.49 -13.69
N LEU A 21 3.46 28.04 -13.21
CA LEU A 21 2.26 27.23 -12.95
C LEU A 21 1.69 26.61 -14.25
N PHE A 22 1.69 27.37 -15.34
CA PHE A 22 1.27 26.86 -16.64
C PHE A 22 2.14 25.69 -17.11
N PHE A 23 3.46 25.80 -16.92
CA PHE A 23 4.39 24.71 -17.23
C PHE A 23 4.10 23.46 -16.40
N ILE A 24 3.94 23.58 -15.08
CA ILE A 24 3.60 22.44 -14.21
C ILE A 24 2.25 21.83 -14.61
N SER A 25 1.24 22.66 -14.90
CA SER A 25 -0.06 22.17 -15.36
C SER A 25 0.07 21.41 -16.68
N GLY A 26 0.91 21.90 -17.61
CA GLY A 26 1.23 21.22 -18.86
C GLY A 26 1.87 19.85 -18.62
N VAL A 27 2.81 19.75 -17.69
CA VAL A 27 3.44 18.48 -17.30
C VAL A 27 2.38 17.52 -16.74
N CYS A 28 1.49 17.96 -15.84
CA CYS A 28 0.39 17.12 -15.31
C CYS A 28 -0.50 16.59 -16.46
N VAL A 29 -0.87 17.42 -17.43
CA VAL A 29 -1.67 16.98 -18.58
C VAL A 29 -0.91 15.97 -19.46
N ILE A 30 0.39 16.16 -19.67
CA ILE A 30 1.22 15.24 -20.45
C ILE A 30 1.31 13.90 -19.74
N VAL A 31 1.58 13.89 -18.43
CA VAL A 31 1.65 12.66 -17.62
C VAL A 31 0.31 11.92 -17.62
N TYR A 32 -0.80 12.65 -17.47
CA TYR A 32 -2.13 12.06 -17.59
C TYR A 32 -2.33 11.35 -18.95
N LYS A 33 -2.02 12.04 -20.05
CA LYS A 33 -2.22 11.49 -21.40
C LYS A 33 -1.28 10.33 -21.72
N ALA A 34 -0.04 10.40 -21.25
CA ALA A 34 0.98 9.41 -21.56
C ALA A 34 0.86 8.13 -20.72
N GLN A 35 0.47 8.27 -19.46
CA GLN A 35 0.57 7.18 -18.51
C GLN A 35 -0.79 6.70 -17.98
N PHE A 36 -1.69 7.62 -17.62
CA PHE A 36 -2.89 7.26 -16.86
C PHE A 36 -4.16 7.12 -17.71
N ARG A 37 -4.28 7.86 -18.80
CA ARG A 37 -5.52 7.91 -19.59
C ARG A 37 -6.02 6.53 -19.99
N TYR A 38 -5.13 5.66 -20.44
CA TYR A 38 -5.50 4.33 -20.90
C TYR A 38 -5.97 3.45 -19.73
N ASP A 39 -5.20 3.45 -18.64
CA ASP A 39 -5.49 2.59 -17.49
C ASP A 39 -6.72 3.03 -16.70
N LEU A 40 -6.94 4.35 -16.59
CA LEU A 40 -8.10 4.91 -15.89
C LEU A 40 -9.44 4.74 -16.64
N HIS A 41 -9.39 4.40 -17.93
CA HIS A 41 -10.61 4.24 -18.75
C HIS A 41 -10.78 2.82 -19.28
N LYS A 42 -10.08 1.84 -18.73
CA LYS A 42 -10.33 0.44 -19.05
C LYS A 42 -11.69 0.03 -18.53
N PRO A 43 -12.50 -0.70 -19.33
CA PRO A 43 -13.83 -1.15 -18.90
C PRO A 43 -13.77 -2.20 -17.78
N VAL A 44 -12.65 -2.90 -17.66
CA VAL A 44 -12.41 -3.91 -16.61
C VAL A 44 -11.00 -3.75 -16.09
N GLN A 45 -10.87 -3.66 -14.79
CA GLN A 45 -9.59 -3.62 -14.09
C GLN A 45 -9.28 -5.01 -13.53
N TYR A 46 -8.00 -5.34 -13.43
CA TYR A 46 -7.53 -6.60 -12.90
C TYR A 46 -6.52 -6.35 -11.80
N ILE A 47 -6.64 -7.11 -10.73
CA ILE A 47 -5.60 -7.22 -9.72
C ILE A 47 -5.12 -8.67 -9.65
N MET A 48 -3.81 -8.86 -9.53
CA MET A 48 -3.20 -10.16 -9.31
C MET A 48 -2.91 -10.31 -7.83
N MET A 49 -3.54 -11.26 -7.18
CA MET A 49 -3.38 -11.52 -5.75
C MET A 49 -2.07 -12.23 -5.41
N THR A 50 -1.49 -12.94 -6.38
CA THR A 50 -0.21 -13.62 -6.19
C THR A 50 0.93 -12.75 -6.71
N THR A 51 1.79 -12.30 -5.83
CA THR A 51 3.05 -11.68 -6.24
C THR A 51 3.99 -12.71 -6.88
N HIS A 52 4.69 -12.35 -7.91
CA HIS A 52 5.67 -12.95 -8.81
C HIS A 52 6.40 -14.27 -8.46
N LYS A 53 6.15 -14.91 -7.32
CA LYS A 53 6.73 -16.21 -6.94
C LYS A 53 5.64 -17.14 -6.47
N THR A 54 4.99 -17.77 -7.42
CA THR A 54 4.29 -19.03 -7.18
C THR A 54 5.37 -20.06 -6.84
N ASN A 55 5.40 -20.50 -5.60
CA ASN A 55 6.41 -21.43 -5.10
C ASN A 55 5.78 -22.69 -4.50
N GLY A 56 4.47 -22.88 -4.73
CA GLY A 56 3.71 -24.03 -4.28
C GLY A 56 2.71 -24.50 -5.33
N GLU A 57 2.19 -25.68 -5.10
CA GLU A 57 1.18 -26.30 -5.93
C GLU A 57 0.18 -27.06 -5.04
N VAL A 58 -1.11 -26.89 -5.31
CA VAL A 58 -2.18 -27.68 -4.68
C VAL A 58 -2.72 -28.64 -5.72
N ILE A 59 -2.76 -29.91 -5.38
CA ILE A 59 -3.15 -30.98 -6.31
C ILE A 59 -4.44 -31.62 -5.82
N LEU A 60 -5.53 -31.44 -6.56
CA LEU A 60 -6.77 -32.19 -6.36
C LEU A 60 -6.70 -33.52 -7.09
N THR A 61 -7.06 -34.58 -6.38
CA THR A 61 -7.09 -35.94 -6.88
C THR A 61 -8.39 -36.63 -6.45
N LYS A 62 -8.62 -37.86 -6.86
CA LYS A 62 -9.73 -38.66 -6.38
C LYS A 62 -9.71 -38.87 -4.86
N ASP A 63 -8.52 -39.02 -4.26
CA ASP A 63 -8.34 -39.30 -2.84
C ASP A 63 -8.32 -38.00 -2.02
N SER A 64 -8.05 -36.88 -2.67
CA SER A 64 -8.00 -35.53 -2.10
C SER A 64 -8.78 -34.55 -2.98
N PRO A 65 -10.13 -34.64 -3.02
CA PRO A 65 -10.93 -33.98 -4.04
C PRO A 65 -11.27 -32.52 -3.75
N SER A 66 -11.10 -32.01 -2.51
CA SER A 66 -11.60 -30.69 -2.10
C SER A 66 -10.51 -29.78 -1.57
N LEU A 67 -10.70 -28.48 -1.81
CA LEU A 67 -9.94 -27.38 -1.23
C LEU A 67 -10.91 -26.30 -0.79
N THR A 68 -10.74 -25.80 0.41
CA THR A 68 -11.41 -24.60 0.92
C THR A 68 -10.37 -23.55 1.24
N GLU A 69 -10.59 -22.34 0.75
CA GLU A 69 -9.73 -21.18 0.96
C GLU A 69 -10.56 -19.97 1.34
N GLU A 70 -10.13 -19.23 2.36
CA GLU A 70 -10.71 -17.94 2.72
C GLU A 70 -9.71 -16.84 2.40
N PHE A 71 -10.18 -15.76 1.77
CA PHE A 71 -9.36 -14.61 1.43
C PHE A 71 -10.15 -13.31 1.53
N PHE A 72 -9.45 -12.22 1.86
CA PHE A 72 -10.04 -10.89 1.82
C PHE A 72 -10.11 -10.38 0.40
N CYS A 73 -11.30 -9.96 -0.02
CA CYS A 73 -11.48 -9.34 -1.31
C CYS A 73 -10.81 -7.97 -1.33
N SER A 74 -9.93 -7.74 -2.30
CA SER A 74 -9.16 -6.49 -2.45
C SER A 74 -9.72 -5.55 -3.52
N VAL A 75 -10.92 -5.83 -4.02
CA VAL A 75 -11.58 -5.01 -5.05
C VAL A 75 -12.94 -4.52 -4.56
N PRO A 76 -13.34 -3.27 -4.90
CA PRO A 76 -14.59 -2.67 -4.40
C PRO A 76 -15.84 -3.31 -4.98
N GLU A 77 -15.75 -3.83 -6.21
CA GLU A 77 -16.84 -4.50 -6.93
C GLU A 77 -16.29 -5.75 -7.58
N LEU A 78 -16.50 -6.91 -6.95
CA LEU A 78 -16.04 -8.17 -7.52
C LEU A 78 -16.92 -8.56 -8.71
N LYS A 79 -16.30 -8.68 -9.88
CA LYS A 79 -16.95 -9.07 -11.13
C LYS A 79 -16.55 -10.46 -11.59
N ASN A 80 -15.25 -10.75 -11.55
CA ASN A 80 -14.70 -12.03 -11.92
C ASN A 80 -13.55 -12.40 -11.01
N PHE A 81 -13.27 -13.70 -10.92
CA PHE A 81 -12.04 -14.21 -10.34
C PHE A 81 -11.46 -15.30 -11.25
N SER A 82 -10.17 -15.53 -11.16
CA SER A 82 -9.50 -16.57 -11.95
C SER A 82 -8.39 -17.25 -11.16
N MET A 83 -8.18 -18.51 -11.48
CA MET A 83 -7.16 -19.36 -10.88
C MET A 83 -6.30 -19.97 -11.97
N GLU A 84 -4.99 -20.02 -11.79
CA GLU A 84 -4.10 -20.73 -12.70
C GLU A 84 -4.12 -22.22 -12.35
N CYS A 85 -4.50 -23.07 -13.33
CA CYS A 85 -4.58 -24.50 -13.11
C CYS A 85 -4.23 -25.30 -14.36
N THR A 86 -3.78 -26.53 -14.15
CA THR A 86 -3.45 -27.47 -15.22
C THR A 86 -4.03 -28.85 -14.89
N ALA A 87 -4.74 -29.43 -15.82
CA ALA A 87 -5.28 -30.78 -15.68
C ALA A 87 -4.34 -31.80 -16.32
N TYR A 88 -4.15 -32.91 -15.63
CA TYR A 88 -3.43 -34.08 -16.14
C TYR A 88 -4.36 -35.28 -16.15
N ARG A 89 -4.30 -36.09 -17.21
CA ARG A 89 -5.10 -37.32 -17.39
C ARG A 89 -6.60 -37.09 -17.18
N ALA A 90 -7.14 -35.96 -17.70
CA ALA A 90 -8.54 -35.62 -17.51
C ALA A 90 -9.45 -36.63 -18.21
N SER A 91 -10.33 -37.27 -17.46
CA SER A 91 -11.42 -38.08 -18.02
C SER A 91 -12.45 -37.16 -18.68
N SER A 92 -13.23 -37.70 -19.65
CA SER A 92 -14.25 -36.91 -20.37
C SER A 92 -15.33 -36.33 -19.46
N ASP A 93 -15.56 -36.94 -18.30
CA ASP A 93 -16.65 -36.62 -17.38
C ASP A 93 -16.16 -35.85 -16.13
N ALA A 94 -14.83 -35.67 -16.01
CA ALA A 94 -14.26 -34.96 -14.89
C ALA A 94 -14.70 -33.46 -14.88
N ARG A 95 -15.17 -33.01 -13.72
CA ARG A 95 -15.68 -31.67 -13.50
C ARG A 95 -15.05 -31.08 -12.25
N ILE A 96 -14.98 -29.75 -12.21
CA ILE A 96 -14.69 -29.01 -11.01
C ILE A 96 -15.93 -28.21 -10.59
N SER A 97 -16.41 -28.48 -9.39
CA SER A 97 -17.44 -27.67 -8.73
C SER A 97 -16.76 -26.53 -8.01
N ILE A 98 -17.26 -25.31 -8.18
CA ILE A 98 -16.71 -24.08 -7.66
C ILE A 98 -17.81 -23.34 -6.94
N THR A 99 -17.61 -23.04 -5.67
CA THR A 99 -18.52 -22.20 -4.89
C THR A 99 -17.74 -21.06 -4.28
N LEU A 100 -18.18 -19.83 -4.49
CA LEU A 100 -17.68 -18.64 -3.80
C LEU A 100 -18.79 -18.06 -2.95
N SER A 101 -18.54 -17.83 -1.68
CA SER A 101 -19.49 -17.27 -0.74
C SER A 101 -18.85 -16.19 0.13
N ASP A 102 -19.66 -15.28 0.65
CA ASP A 102 -19.24 -14.38 1.72
C ASP A 102 -19.18 -15.18 3.02
N ALA A 103 -18.02 -15.19 3.67
CA ALA A 103 -17.79 -16.04 4.84
C ALA A 103 -18.55 -15.56 6.09
N GLU A 104 -18.89 -14.27 6.17
CA GLU A 104 -19.61 -13.69 7.32
C GLU A 104 -21.11 -13.87 7.20
N SER A 105 -21.68 -13.58 6.01
CA SER A 105 -23.13 -13.68 5.78
C SER A 105 -23.58 -15.06 5.32
N GLY A 106 -22.68 -15.89 4.81
CA GLY A 106 -23.00 -17.16 4.17
C GLY A 106 -23.66 -17.05 2.81
N GLN A 107 -23.75 -15.83 2.25
CA GLN A 107 -24.34 -15.59 0.92
C GLN A 107 -23.49 -16.24 -0.17
N THR A 108 -24.09 -17.08 -1.00
CA THR A 108 -23.41 -17.62 -2.19
C THR A 108 -23.38 -16.56 -3.28
N LEU A 109 -22.16 -16.22 -3.73
CA LEU A 109 -21.91 -15.20 -4.76
C LEU A 109 -21.73 -15.83 -6.14
N TYR A 110 -21.18 -17.05 -6.17
CA TYR A 110 -20.96 -17.81 -7.39
C TYR A 110 -21.05 -19.31 -7.12
N LYS A 111 -21.69 -20.05 -8.01
CA LYS A 111 -21.72 -21.51 -7.97
C LYS A 111 -21.81 -22.05 -9.39
N ASP A 112 -20.83 -22.86 -9.78
CA ASP A 112 -20.78 -23.47 -11.12
C ASP A 112 -20.06 -24.81 -11.07
N SER A 113 -20.27 -25.63 -12.09
CA SER A 113 -19.58 -26.89 -12.30
C SER A 113 -19.05 -26.94 -13.73
N GLN A 114 -17.73 -26.83 -13.90
CA GLN A 114 -17.06 -26.70 -15.17
C GLN A 114 -16.38 -28.04 -15.58
N LYS A 115 -16.40 -28.37 -16.88
CA LYS A 115 -15.67 -29.52 -17.42
C LYS A 115 -14.18 -29.24 -17.49
N ILE A 116 -13.36 -30.17 -17.02
CA ILE A 116 -11.89 -30.02 -16.93
C ILE A 116 -11.22 -30.25 -18.29
N THR A 117 -11.88 -30.82 -19.29
CA THR A 117 -11.27 -31.14 -20.60
C THR A 117 -10.62 -29.95 -21.30
N GLY A 118 -11.10 -28.73 -21.06
CA GLY A 118 -10.49 -27.48 -21.55
C GLY A 118 -9.20 -27.05 -20.84
N LEU A 119 -8.89 -27.66 -19.71
CA LEU A 119 -7.73 -27.33 -18.85
C LEU A 119 -6.55 -28.29 -19.04
N ILE A 120 -6.67 -29.26 -19.97
CA ILE A 120 -5.60 -30.21 -20.28
C ILE A 120 -4.37 -29.43 -20.75
N LYS A 121 -3.20 -29.84 -20.26
CA LYS A 121 -1.91 -29.20 -20.53
C LYS A 121 -1.70 -29.00 -22.03
N ALA A 122 -1.79 -27.73 -22.46
CA ALA A 122 -1.22 -27.24 -23.70
C ALA A 122 0.05 -26.45 -23.34
N SER A 123 0.81 -26.03 -24.32
CA SER A 123 2.09 -25.33 -24.13
C SER A 123 2.06 -24.02 -23.27
N ASN A 124 0.86 -23.56 -22.87
CA ASN A 124 0.67 -22.30 -22.11
C ASN A 124 -0.14 -22.56 -20.85
N SER A 125 0.09 -21.74 -19.81
CA SER A 125 -0.70 -21.68 -18.58
C SER A 125 -2.19 -21.55 -18.89
N ARG A 126 -3.02 -22.25 -18.13
CA ARG A 126 -4.48 -22.23 -18.27
C ARG A 126 -5.09 -21.58 -17.06
N TYR A 127 -6.12 -20.80 -17.31
CA TYR A 127 -6.87 -20.12 -16.26
C TYR A 127 -8.30 -20.63 -16.21
N LEU A 128 -8.70 -21.07 -15.03
CA LEU A 128 -10.10 -21.30 -14.69
C LEU A 128 -10.70 -19.93 -14.39
N LYS A 129 -11.58 -19.46 -15.26
CA LYS A 129 -12.20 -18.13 -15.15
C LYS A 129 -13.63 -18.28 -14.65
N CYS A 130 -13.98 -17.52 -13.65
CA CYS A 130 -15.29 -17.49 -13.03
C CYS A 130 -15.84 -16.07 -13.09
N SER A 131 -17.02 -15.90 -13.71
CA SER A 131 -17.71 -14.62 -13.83
C SER A 131 -18.96 -14.65 -12.97
N LEU A 132 -19.11 -13.69 -12.07
CA LEU A 132 -20.32 -13.56 -11.27
C LEU A 132 -21.48 -13.09 -12.17
N ASP A 133 -22.68 -13.63 -11.96
CA ASP A 133 -23.87 -13.23 -12.69
C ASP A 133 -24.31 -11.80 -12.35
N GLU A 134 -24.14 -11.42 -11.07
CA GLU A 134 -24.32 -10.06 -10.56
C GLU A 134 -23.01 -9.58 -9.95
N GLU A 135 -22.67 -8.31 -10.15
CA GLU A 135 -21.50 -7.69 -9.53
C GLU A 135 -21.71 -7.63 -8.02
N PHE A 136 -20.74 -8.12 -7.25
CA PHE A 136 -20.77 -8.05 -5.80
C PHE A 136 -20.19 -6.70 -5.37
N THR A 137 -21.09 -5.75 -5.07
CA THR A 137 -20.75 -4.42 -4.59
C THR A 137 -20.37 -4.45 -3.11
N ASP A 138 -19.59 -3.45 -2.65
CA ASP A 138 -19.04 -3.38 -1.29
C ASP A 138 -18.25 -4.64 -0.89
N SER A 139 -17.60 -5.25 -1.89
CA SER A 139 -16.81 -6.48 -1.68
C SER A 139 -15.46 -6.22 -1.00
N GLU A 140 -15.00 -4.98 -0.99
CA GLU A 140 -13.71 -4.62 -0.42
C GLU A 140 -13.63 -4.95 1.08
N SER A 141 -12.55 -5.59 1.48
CA SER A 141 -12.32 -6.08 2.84
C SER A 141 -13.28 -7.17 3.33
N ARG A 142 -14.17 -7.67 2.48
CA ARG A 142 -15.01 -8.84 2.82
C ARG A 142 -14.17 -10.10 2.82
N LEU A 143 -14.41 -10.94 3.82
CA LEU A 143 -13.84 -12.29 3.86
C LEU A 143 -14.66 -13.21 2.96
N LEU A 144 -14.07 -13.68 1.87
CA LEU A 144 -14.70 -14.60 0.93
C LEU A 144 -14.18 -16.02 1.14
N ARG A 145 -15.09 -17.00 1.02
CA ARG A 145 -14.76 -18.43 1.09
C ARG A 145 -14.93 -19.05 -0.29
N LEU A 146 -13.84 -19.60 -0.83
CA LEU A 146 -13.78 -20.35 -2.06
C LEU A 146 -13.71 -21.83 -1.72
N GLU A 147 -14.66 -22.61 -2.25
CA GLU A 147 -14.70 -24.06 -2.15
C GLU A 147 -14.55 -24.67 -3.55
N LEU A 148 -13.57 -25.52 -3.72
CA LEU A 148 -13.30 -26.26 -4.94
C LEU A 148 -13.47 -27.76 -4.67
N THR A 149 -14.21 -28.46 -5.54
CA THR A 149 -14.38 -29.90 -5.42
C THR A 149 -14.25 -30.56 -6.79
N LEU A 150 -13.33 -31.49 -6.89
CA LEU A 150 -13.12 -32.32 -8.09
C LEU A 150 -14.13 -33.50 -8.11
N GLU A 151 -15.00 -33.48 -9.08
CA GLU A 151 -16.04 -34.50 -9.30
C GLU A 151 -15.68 -35.45 -10.45
N HIS A 152 -16.08 -36.70 -10.33
CA HIS A 152 -15.83 -37.76 -11.35
C HIS A 152 -14.37 -37.90 -11.75
N ALA A 153 -13.48 -37.82 -10.78
CA ALA A 153 -12.05 -37.64 -10.98
C ALA A 153 -11.37 -38.83 -11.70
N GLN A 154 -11.84 -40.07 -11.47
CA GLN A 154 -11.14 -41.31 -11.92
C GLN A 154 -9.61 -41.16 -11.72
N ASP A 155 -8.85 -41.10 -12.83
CA ASP A 155 -7.40 -40.88 -12.80
C ASP A 155 -6.99 -39.41 -13.03
N THR A 156 -7.96 -38.50 -13.02
CA THR A 156 -7.72 -37.07 -13.26
C THR A 156 -7.04 -36.42 -12.07
N THR A 157 -5.99 -35.63 -12.32
CA THR A 157 -5.39 -34.74 -11.34
C THR A 157 -5.47 -33.30 -11.82
N LEU A 158 -5.82 -32.38 -10.92
CA LEU A 158 -5.93 -30.98 -11.21
C LEU A 158 -4.95 -30.24 -10.32
N HIS A 159 -3.99 -29.54 -10.92
CA HIS A 159 -2.92 -28.83 -10.27
C HIS A 159 -3.22 -27.33 -10.29
N PHE A 160 -3.33 -26.71 -9.13
CA PHE A 160 -3.44 -25.28 -8.96
C PHE A 160 -2.10 -24.70 -8.56
N THR A 161 -1.71 -23.62 -9.22
CA THR A 161 -0.55 -22.85 -8.80
C THR A 161 -0.90 -22.12 -7.50
N ALA A 162 -0.07 -22.26 -6.48
CA ALA A 162 -0.31 -21.70 -5.15
C ALA A 162 0.86 -20.87 -4.65
N ASN A 163 0.56 -19.92 -3.75
CA ASN A 163 1.57 -19.15 -3.04
C ASN A 163 1.78 -19.74 -1.64
N GLN A 164 3.02 -20.06 -1.26
CA GLN A 164 3.37 -20.60 0.06
C GLN A 164 3.35 -19.56 1.19
N ARG A 165 3.12 -18.30 0.92
CA ARG A 165 2.85 -17.34 1.98
C ARG A 165 1.46 -17.57 2.53
N GLN A 166 1.41 -18.29 3.64
CA GLN A 166 0.19 -18.49 4.40
C GLN A 166 -0.24 -17.15 4.99
N ILE A 167 -1.30 -16.58 4.46
CA ILE A 167 -1.85 -15.32 4.92
C ILE A 167 -3.29 -15.50 5.39
N LEU A 168 -3.96 -16.58 4.96
CA LEU A 168 -5.37 -16.85 5.20
C LEU A 168 -5.62 -18.30 5.65
N VAL A 169 -6.82 -18.54 6.14
CA VAL A 169 -7.24 -19.88 6.55
C VAL A 169 -7.51 -20.70 5.29
N SER A 170 -6.64 -21.65 5.02
CA SER A 170 -6.85 -22.64 3.96
C SER A 170 -6.99 -24.03 4.57
N SER A 171 -7.87 -24.84 4.04
CA SER A 171 -7.97 -26.25 4.37
C SER A 171 -7.97 -27.09 3.09
N PHE A 172 -7.24 -28.19 3.14
CA PHE A 172 -7.20 -29.17 2.08
C PHE A 172 -7.75 -30.48 2.62
N ASN A 173 -8.88 -30.95 2.07
CA ASN A 173 -9.64 -32.10 2.59
C ASN A 173 -9.88 -31.99 4.13
N ASP A 174 -10.39 -30.84 4.56
CA ASP A 174 -10.70 -30.52 5.95
C ASP A 174 -9.49 -30.49 6.92
N ASN A 175 -8.28 -30.61 6.40
CA ASN A 175 -7.04 -30.40 7.15
C ASN A 175 -6.46 -29.02 6.84
N PRO A 176 -5.86 -28.32 7.81
CA PRO A 176 -5.13 -27.08 7.55
C PRO A 176 -4.09 -27.31 6.44
N ALA A 177 -4.12 -26.48 5.40
CA ALA A 177 -3.13 -26.55 4.32
C ALA A 177 -1.92 -25.66 4.65
N ASP A 178 -0.72 -26.19 4.45
CA ASP A 178 0.52 -25.39 4.52
C ASP A 178 0.66 -24.41 3.34
N HIS A 179 -0.29 -24.43 2.42
CA HIS A 179 -0.27 -23.67 1.18
C HIS A 179 -1.56 -22.86 1.07
N SER A 180 -1.41 -21.60 0.77
CA SER A 180 -2.53 -20.69 0.62
C SER A 180 -2.58 -20.11 -0.78
N ASN A 181 -3.71 -19.52 -1.12
CA ASN A 181 -3.99 -18.69 -2.28
C ASN A 181 -3.78 -19.34 -3.65
N VAL A 182 -4.79 -20.07 -4.06
CA VAL A 182 -4.97 -20.49 -5.46
C VAL A 182 -5.67 -19.42 -6.30
N VAL A 183 -6.33 -18.45 -5.70
CA VAL A 183 -6.93 -17.30 -6.40
C VAL A 183 -5.82 -16.46 -7.00
N TYR A 184 -5.82 -16.33 -8.32
CA TYR A 184 -4.76 -15.66 -9.06
C TYR A 184 -5.05 -14.19 -9.34
N SER A 185 -6.28 -13.90 -9.76
CA SER A 185 -6.66 -12.52 -10.07
C SER A 185 -8.13 -12.25 -9.79
N LEU A 186 -8.41 -11.04 -9.40
CA LEU A 186 -9.74 -10.47 -9.27
C LEU A 186 -9.94 -9.39 -10.33
N SER A 187 -11.17 -9.17 -10.77
CA SER A 187 -11.50 -8.07 -11.65
C SER A 187 -12.71 -7.28 -11.17
N TYR A 188 -12.70 -5.98 -11.44
CA TYR A 188 -13.72 -5.02 -11.08
C TYR A 188 -13.89 -3.99 -12.21
N SER A 189 -14.95 -3.19 -12.19
CA SER A 189 -15.28 -2.25 -13.27
C SER A 189 -15.05 -0.78 -12.92
N ASP A 190 -15.14 -0.38 -11.65
CA ASP A 190 -15.02 1.01 -11.26
C ASP A 190 -13.58 1.44 -10.93
N ASN A 191 -13.17 2.56 -11.53
CA ASN A 191 -11.92 3.26 -11.22
C ASN A 191 -12.10 4.79 -11.22
N SER A 192 -13.34 5.26 -11.07
CA SER A 192 -13.68 6.70 -11.06
C SER A 192 -12.91 7.46 -9.98
N PHE A 193 -12.70 6.82 -8.82
CA PHE A 193 -11.94 7.37 -7.72
C PHE A 193 -10.49 7.73 -8.12
N MET A 194 -9.80 6.92 -8.92
CA MET A 194 -8.43 7.19 -9.34
C MET A 194 -8.32 8.47 -10.19
N SER A 195 -9.33 8.78 -10.99
CA SER A 195 -9.37 10.03 -11.76
C SER A 195 -9.51 11.24 -10.84
N LEU A 196 -10.35 11.14 -9.81
CA LEU A 196 -10.51 12.18 -8.78
C LEU A 196 -9.20 12.32 -7.97
N PHE A 197 -8.63 11.21 -7.53
CA PHE A 197 -7.35 11.20 -6.78
C PHE A 197 -6.24 11.89 -7.58
N TYR A 198 -6.09 11.58 -8.87
CA TYR A 198 -5.10 12.24 -9.74
C TYR A 198 -5.33 13.75 -9.82
N ALA A 199 -6.57 14.19 -9.97
CA ALA A 199 -6.90 15.61 -9.99
C ALA A 199 -6.55 16.32 -8.68
N VAL A 200 -6.86 15.70 -7.53
CA VAL A 200 -6.51 16.20 -6.19
C VAL A 200 -5.00 16.28 -6.01
N LEU A 201 -4.26 15.26 -6.45
CA LEU A 201 -2.80 15.25 -6.41
C LEU A 201 -2.19 16.38 -7.26
N CYS A 202 -2.69 16.59 -8.47
CA CYS A 202 -2.26 17.72 -9.31
C CYS A 202 -2.53 19.07 -8.65
N ALA A 203 -3.72 19.24 -8.02
CA ALA A 203 -4.05 20.46 -7.28
C ALA A 203 -3.10 20.66 -6.09
N ALA A 204 -2.77 19.62 -5.33
CA ALA A 204 -1.81 19.67 -4.22
C ALA A 204 -0.40 20.09 -4.69
N LEU A 205 0.07 19.54 -5.82
CA LEU A 205 1.36 19.91 -6.42
C LEU A 205 1.38 21.37 -6.89
N LEU A 206 0.29 21.85 -7.49
CA LEU A 206 0.17 23.25 -7.89
C LEU A 206 0.15 24.19 -6.66
N LEU A 207 -0.55 23.83 -5.61
CA LEU A 207 -0.55 24.56 -4.35
C LEU A 207 0.85 24.58 -3.70
N PHE A 208 1.55 23.45 -3.70
CA PHE A 208 2.95 23.38 -3.24
C PHE A 208 3.85 24.32 -4.04
N ALA A 209 3.75 24.29 -5.37
CA ALA A 209 4.52 25.19 -6.24
C ALA A 209 4.20 26.67 -5.99
N ALA A 210 2.91 26.99 -5.78
CA ALA A 210 2.47 28.34 -5.46
C ALA A 210 3.02 28.80 -4.09
N LEU A 211 2.94 27.93 -3.08
CA LEU A 211 3.49 28.21 -1.74
C LEU A 211 5.02 28.42 -1.80
N ALA A 212 5.74 27.53 -2.47
CA ALA A 212 7.19 27.64 -2.63
C ALA A 212 7.57 28.96 -3.31
N TYR A 213 6.91 29.30 -4.42
CA TYR A 213 7.16 30.57 -5.12
C TYR A 213 6.86 31.78 -4.22
N TYR A 214 5.73 31.76 -3.51
CA TYR A 214 5.34 32.85 -2.59
C TYR A 214 6.38 33.05 -1.47
N LEU A 215 6.78 31.97 -0.80
CA LEU A 215 7.71 32.04 0.33
C LEU A 215 9.13 32.47 -0.12
N ILE A 216 9.62 31.90 -1.23
CA ILE A 216 11.00 32.12 -1.70
C ILE A 216 11.12 33.42 -2.50
N MET A 217 10.25 33.63 -3.50
CA MET A 217 10.42 34.73 -4.46
C MET A 217 9.71 36.02 -4.03
N ILE A 218 8.53 35.91 -3.41
CA ILE A 218 7.76 37.10 -3.00
C ILE A 218 8.14 37.54 -1.60
N ARG A 219 8.05 36.63 -0.62
CA ARG A 219 8.37 36.91 0.79
C ARG A 219 9.88 36.94 1.07
N ARG A 220 10.69 36.34 0.17
CA ARG A 220 12.15 36.22 0.30
C ARG A 220 12.56 35.70 1.68
N GLN A 221 11.85 34.72 2.18
CA GLN A 221 12.14 34.09 3.46
C GLN A 221 13.50 33.37 3.42
N LYS A 222 14.17 33.31 4.59
CA LYS A 222 15.38 32.50 4.75
C LYS A 222 15.01 31.01 4.72
N VAL A 223 15.94 30.17 4.33
CA VAL A 223 15.73 28.70 4.22
C VAL A 223 15.18 28.09 5.52
N GLN A 224 15.60 28.55 6.68
CA GLN A 224 15.09 28.11 7.98
C GLN A 224 13.57 28.35 8.17
N GLN A 225 12.99 29.31 7.47
CA GLN A 225 11.59 29.70 7.59
C GLN A 225 10.73 28.95 6.57
N PHE A 226 11.19 28.82 5.32
CA PHE A 226 10.40 28.17 4.27
C PHE A 226 10.56 26.63 4.25
N PHE A 227 11.67 26.10 4.78
CA PHE A 227 11.94 24.67 4.77
C PHE A 227 10.83 23.86 5.42
N VAL A 228 10.41 24.23 6.63
CA VAL A 228 9.41 23.47 7.42
C VAL A 228 8.06 23.34 6.68
N PRO A 229 7.40 24.43 6.24
CA PRO A 229 6.12 24.30 5.54
C PRO A 229 6.25 23.55 4.20
N LEU A 230 7.35 23.73 3.48
CA LEU A 230 7.56 23.01 2.21
C LEU A 230 7.84 21.53 2.43
N ALA A 231 8.71 21.18 3.39
CA ALA A 231 9.00 19.79 3.71
C ALA A 231 7.76 19.06 4.25
N LEU A 232 6.96 19.73 5.10
CA LEU A 232 5.73 19.14 5.61
C LEU A 232 4.72 18.88 4.48
N MET A 233 4.45 19.90 3.64
CA MET A 233 3.49 19.76 2.56
C MET A 233 3.92 18.68 1.55
N LEU A 234 5.18 18.71 1.12
CA LEU A 234 5.68 17.72 0.16
C LEU A 234 5.78 16.33 0.78
N GLY A 235 6.18 16.20 2.05
CA GLY A 235 6.19 14.94 2.78
C GLY A 235 4.78 14.32 2.91
N LEU A 236 3.75 15.13 3.19
CA LEU A 236 2.36 14.66 3.22
C LEU A 236 1.88 14.24 1.82
N ILE A 237 2.27 14.95 0.76
CA ILE A 237 1.98 14.51 -0.62
C ILE A 237 2.62 13.14 -0.88
N PHE A 238 3.88 12.92 -0.46
CA PHE A 238 4.53 11.61 -0.61
C PHE A 238 3.83 10.52 0.21
N GLN A 239 3.34 10.80 1.41
CA GLN A 239 2.55 9.82 2.18
C GLN A 239 1.25 9.42 1.52
N CYS A 240 0.60 10.35 0.82
CA CYS A 240 -0.60 10.02 0.02
C CYS A 240 -0.24 9.25 -1.26
N LEU A 241 0.92 9.55 -1.87
CA LEU A 241 1.32 8.98 -3.16
C LEU A 241 1.97 7.61 -3.04
N VAL A 242 2.81 7.42 -2.03
CA VAL A 242 3.52 6.16 -1.78
C VAL A 242 2.73 5.32 -0.79
N THR A 243 2.29 4.16 -1.24
CA THR A 243 1.50 3.23 -0.42
C THR A 243 2.26 2.83 0.85
N VAL A 244 1.54 2.53 1.92
CA VAL A 244 2.11 1.82 3.07
C VAL A 244 2.63 0.47 2.57
N HIS A 245 3.79 0.04 3.02
CA HIS A 245 4.60 -1.06 2.48
C HIS A 245 5.21 -0.77 1.08
N GLY A 246 5.09 0.44 0.55
CA GLY A 246 5.63 0.82 -0.75
C GLY A 246 7.11 1.21 -0.75
N VAL A 247 7.67 1.48 0.43
CA VAL A 247 9.12 1.70 0.59
C VAL A 247 9.79 0.36 0.92
N PRO A 248 11.02 0.09 0.43
CA PRO A 248 11.72 -1.16 0.75
C PRO A 248 11.73 -1.45 2.25
N ASP A 249 11.44 -2.70 2.62
CA ASP A 249 11.42 -3.24 3.99
C ASP A 249 10.45 -2.53 4.96
N GLU A 250 9.57 -1.66 4.48
CA GLU A 250 8.66 -0.88 5.34
C GLU A 250 7.71 -1.77 6.16
N SER A 251 7.33 -2.94 5.66
CA SER A 251 6.54 -3.92 6.41
C SER A 251 7.24 -4.35 7.70
N THR A 252 8.54 -4.70 7.61
CA THR A 252 9.39 -5.06 8.76
C THR A 252 9.55 -3.88 9.72
N HIS A 253 9.70 -2.68 9.18
CA HIS A 253 9.83 -1.46 10.01
C HIS A 253 8.55 -1.12 10.75
N LEU A 254 7.40 -1.25 10.10
CA LEU A 254 6.08 -1.06 10.73
C LEU A 254 5.84 -2.09 11.84
N ASP A 255 6.15 -3.35 11.60
CA ASP A 255 6.02 -4.42 12.58
C ASP A 255 6.91 -4.18 13.79
N THR A 256 8.14 -3.76 13.55
CA THR A 256 9.08 -3.39 14.61
C THR A 256 8.59 -2.17 15.41
N ALA A 257 8.11 -1.13 14.74
CA ALA A 257 7.51 0.03 15.40
C ALA A 257 6.25 -0.36 16.19
N TYR A 258 5.43 -1.28 15.67
CA TYR A 258 4.26 -1.81 16.36
C TYR A 258 4.63 -2.59 17.63
N LYS A 259 5.71 -3.39 17.60
CA LYS A 259 6.28 -4.03 18.78
C LYS A 259 6.64 -3.01 19.86
N TYR A 260 7.32 -1.92 19.50
CA TYR A 260 7.61 -0.84 20.45
C TYR A 260 6.34 -0.09 20.91
N SER A 261 5.32 0.06 20.06
CA SER A 261 4.02 0.56 20.47
C SER A 261 3.36 -0.35 21.52
N ASN A 262 3.49 -1.67 21.39
CA ASN A 262 3.02 -2.61 22.42
C ASN A 262 3.70 -2.35 23.78
N GLN A 263 5.03 -2.12 23.78
CA GLN A 263 5.75 -1.80 25.01
C GLN A 263 5.30 -0.46 25.62
N ILE A 264 5.11 0.58 24.79
CA ILE A 264 4.60 1.89 25.22
C ILE A 264 3.20 1.78 25.85
N LEU A 265 2.36 0.92 25.29
CA LEU A 265 0.96 0.73 25.74
C LEU A 265 0.81 -0.40 26.77
N PHE A 266 1.91 -0.97 27.27
CA PHE A 266 1.93 -2.08 28.23
C PHE A 266 1.13 -3.30 27.75
N VAL A 267 1.09 -3.56 26.46
CA VAL A 267 0.52 -4.76 25.88
C VAL A 267 1.46 -5.94 26.14
N GLN A 268 0.92 -7.05 26.62
CA GLN A 268 1.68 -8.26 26.89
C GLN A 268 2.46 -8.70 25.65
N SER A 269 3.69 -9.13 25.87
CA SER A 269 4.51 -9.77 24.82
C SER A 269 3.91 -11.14 24.46
N SER A 270 4.08 -11.54 23.21
CA SER A 270 3.70 -12.88 22.79
C SER A 270 4.64 -13.93 23.37
N ASP A 271 4.09 -15.05 23.84
CA ASP A 271 4.85 -16.19 24.35
C ASP A 271 5.47 -17.03 23.22
N THR A 272 5.00 -16.83 21.98
CA THR A 272 5.50 -17.54 20.80
C THR A 272 6.57 -16.71 20.11
N PRO A 273 7.82 -17.21 19.96
CA PRO A 273 8.87 -16.52 19.24
C PRO A 273 8.43 -16.17 17.80
N GLY A 274 8.81 -14.97 17.33
CA GLY A 274 8.47 -14.51 15.99
C GLY A 274 7.02 -14.04 15.81
N THR A 275 6.29 -13.83 16.90
CA THR A 275 4.92 -13.29 16.86
C THR A 275 4.75 -12.05 17.74
N ILE A 276 3.78 -11.20 17.38
CA ILE A 276 3.37 -10.03 18.15
C ILE A 276 1.84 -9.94 18.21
N TYR A 277 1.33 -9.22 19.22
CA TYR A 277 -0.08 -8.86 19.24
C TYR A 277 -0.33 -7.61 18.43
N LYS A 278 -1.31 -7.65 17.52
CA LYS A 278 -1.86 -6.49 16.81
C LYS A 278 -3.37 -6.40 17.05
N ARG A 279 -3.97 -5.20 16.87
CA ARG A 279 -5.43 -5.13 16.71
C ARG A 279 -5.80 -5.89 15.45
N GLU A 280 -6.94 -6.56 15.45
CA GLU A 280 -7.40 -7.37 14.30
C GLU A 280 -7.48 -6.53 13.02
N CYS A 281 -8.04 -5.31 13.08
CA CYS A 281 -8.07 -4.40 11.94
C CYS A 281 -6.66 -4.05 11.40
N ASP A 282 -5.66 -3.88 12.28
CA ASP A 282 -4.28 -3.58 11.87
C ASP A 282 -3.61 -4.80 11.24
N ALA A 283 -3.89 -5.99 11.77
CA ALA A 283 -3.42 -7.25 11.23
C ALA A 283 -4.01 -7.50 9.83
N ARG A 284 -5.32 -7.35 9.70
CA ARG A 284 -6.05 -7.50 8.44
C ARG A 284 -5.51 -6.56 7.35
N LEU A 285 -5.31 -5.27 7.66
CA LEU A 285 -4.73 -4.32 6.70
C LEU A 285 -3.30 -4.71 6.31
N SER A 286 -2.46 -5.10 7.28
CA SER A 286 -1.08 -5.55 6.99
C SER A 286 -1.07 -6.73 6.01
N GLU A 287 -2.01 -7.66 6.17
CA GLU A 287 -2.19 -8.83 5.33
C GLU A 287 -2.66 -8.45 3.93
N MET A 288 -3.68 -7.61 3.81
CA MET A 288 -4.17 -7.11 2.51
C MET A 288 -3.05 -6.40 1.74
N LEU A 289 -2.24 -5.57 2.41
CA LEU A 289 -1.11 -4.88 1.79
C LEU A 289 0.00 -5.85 1.35
N ALA A 290 0.25 -6.89 2.13
CA ALA A 290 1.24 -7.92 1.79
C ALA A 290 0.81 -8.77 0.60
N ASN A 291 -0.50 -8.97 0.42
CA ASN A 291 -1.10 -9.72 -0.71
C ASN A 291 -1.23 -8.89 -2.00
N GLY A 292 -0.86 -7.63 -1.98
CA GLY A 292 -0.96 -6.77 -3.14
C GLY A 292 -2.34 -6.16 -3.30
N LEU A 293 -2.76 -5.38 -2.31
CA LEU A 293 -3.96 -4.56 -2.41
C LEU A 293 -3.91 -3.70 -3.68
N GLU A 294 -5.00 -3.67 -4.43
CA GLU A 294 -5.10 -2.89 -5.66
C GLU A 294 -5.00 -1.39 -5.34
N SER A 295 -4.41 -0.62 -6.26
CA SER A 295 -4.13 0.80 -6.01
C SER A 295 -5.38 1.64 -5.77
N ASN A 296 -6.47 1.37 -6.49
CA ASN A 296 -7.72 2.09 -6.30
C ASN A 296 -8.29 1.83 -4.90
N SER A 297 -8.33 0.57 -4.49
CA SER A 297 -8.76 0.15 -3.15
C SER A 297 -7.87 0.75 -2.06
N TYR A 298 -6.54 0.74 -2.26
CA TYR A 298 -5.63 1.38 -1.32
C TYR A 298 -5.95 2.87 -1.12
N TYR A 299 -6.14 3.61 -2.20
CA TYR A 299 -6.39 5.05 -2.10
C TYR A 299 -7.79 5.35 -1.59
N GLN A 300 -8.77 4.49 -1.85
CA GLN A 300 -10.08 4.58 -1.21
C GLN A 300 -9.94 4.41 0.30
N LEU A 301 -9.28 3.36 0.77
CA LEU A 301 -8.99 3.15 2.20
C LEU A 301 -8.23 4.32 2.82
N LEU A 302 -7.33 4.97 2.10
CA LEU A 302 -6.61 6.14 2.60
C LEU A 302 -7.54 7.31 2.91
N PHE A 303 -8.63 7.50 2.17
CA PHE A 303 -9.54 8.62 2.31
C PHE A 303 -10.86 8.29 3.01
N HIS A 304 -11.25 7.02 3.09
CA HIS A 304 -12.43 6.56 3.85
C HIS A 304 -12.13 6.20 5.30
N THR A 305 -10.98 6.56 5.81
CA THR A 305 -10.40 6.05 7.07
C THR A 305 -10.88 6.72 8.35
N PHE A 306 -11.89 7.58 8.30
CA PHE A 306 -12.41 8.25 9.50
C PHE A 306 -13.42 7.39 10.28
N GLU A 307 -13.79 6.23 9.76
CA GLU A 307 -14.65 5.27 10.43
C GLU A 307 -13.88 4.54 11.54
N ARG A 308 -14.53 4.38 12.70
CA ARG A 308 -13.93 3.63 13.80
C ARG A 308 -14.04 2.15 13.50
N PRO A 309 -12.94 1.39 13.59
CA PRO A 309 -12.99 -0.05 13.37
C PRO A 309 -13.78 -0.73 14.49
N SER A 310 -14.56 -1.74 14.14
CA SER A 310 -15.28 -2.59 15.08
C SER A 310 -14.38 -3.65 15.73
N ASP A 311 -13.35 -4.08 15.00
CA ASP A 311 -12.46 -5.20 15.29
C ASP A 311 -11.12 -4.73 15.89
N THR A 312 -11.19 -4.28 17.15
CA THR A 312 -10.01 -3.77 17.89
C THR A 312 -9.42 -4.78 18.87
N GLN A 313 -9.95 -6.00 18.91
CA GLN A 313 -9.40 -7.08 19.74
C GLN A 313 -7.96 -7.41 19.31
N LEU A 314 -7.16 -7.89 20.26
CA LEU A 314 -5.78 -8.24 20.00
C LEU A 314 -5.70 -9.66 19.45
N VAL A 315 -5.07 -9.82 18.31
CA VAL A 315 -4.78 -11.10 17.68
C VAL A 315 -3.27 -11.31 17.57
N GLN A 316 -2.84 -12.54 17.68
CA GLN A 316 -1.44 -12.92 17.56
C GLN A 316 -1.10 -13.11 16.08
N VAL A 317 -0.06 -12.43 15.60
CA VAL A 317 0.39 -12.50 14.21
C VAL A 317 1.89 -12.72 14.11
N SER A 318 2.33 -13.38 13.05
CA SER A 318 3.75 -13.54 12.76
C SER A 318 4.36 -12.19 12.34
N TYR A 319 5.61 -11.94 12.70
CA TYR A 319 6.34 -10.74 12.28
C TYR A 319 7.83 -11.04 12.10
N ILE A 320 8.48 -10.19 11.32
CA ILE A 320 9.93 -10.22 11.15
C ILE A 320 10.53 -9.12 12.02
N ASP A 321 11.37 -9.51 13.00
CA ASP A 321 11.99 -8.58 13.92
C ASP A 321 13.19 -7.87 13.27
N GLY A 322 13.07 -6.57 13.04
CA GLY A 322 14.15 -5.71 12.55
C GLY A 322 15.07 -5.16 13.65
N THR A 323 14.84 -5.47 14.93
CA THR A 323 15.59 -4.85 16.06
C THR A 323 17.03 -5.32 16.17
N ASN A 324 17.39 -6.43 15.54
CA ASN A 324 18.76 -6.98 15.64
C ASN A 324 19.81 -6.15 14.88
N LEU A 325 19.40 -5.22 14.03
CA LEU A 325 20.27 -4.45 13.14
C LEU A 325 20.55 -3.03 13.64
N VAL A 326 19.61 -2.42 14.38
CA VAL A 326 19.67 -1.02 14.80
C VAL A 326 19.11 -0.81 16.19
N PRO A 327 19.55 0.20 16.95
CA PRO A 327 18.99 0.53 18.25
C PRO A 327 17.50 0.89 18.16
N GLY A 328 16.69 0.38 19.08
CA GLY A 328 15.24 0.57 19.09
C GLY A 328 14.77 2.03 19.15
N ILE A 329 15.61 2.94 19.64
CA ILE A 329 15.28 4.37 19.76
C ILE A 329 14.93 5.00 18.39
N VAL A 330 15.49 4.49 17.29
CA VAL A 330 15.18 5.03 15.94
C VAL A 330 13.77 4.69 15.46
N TYR A 331 13.12 3.70 16.08
CA TYR A 331 11.72 3.37 15.83
C TYR A 331 10.73 4.14 16.71
N LEU A 332 11.23 4.84 17.75
CA LEU A 332 10.38 5.51 18.73
C LEU A 332 9.38 6.50 18.12
N PRO A 333 9.75 7.36 17.14
CA PRO A 333 8.77 8.25 16.54
C PRO A 333 7.61 7.50 15.88
N ALA A 334 7.89 6.51 15.04
CA ALA A 334 6.85 5.71 14.41
C ALA A 334 5.99 4.95 15.44
N ALA A 335 6.62 4.37 16.48
CA ALA A 335 5.93 3.70 17.57
C ALA A 335 4.99 4.63 18.34
N LEU A 336 5.41 5.88 18.61
CA LEU A 336 4.56 6.88 19.23
C LEU A 336 3.36 7.24 18.36
N GLY A 337 3.56 7.44 17.04
CA GLY A 337 2.47 7.70 16.12
C GLY A 337 1.45 6.56 16.08
N ILE A 338 1.90 5.31 16.00
CA ILE A 338 1.06 4.11 16.08
C ILE A 338 0.33 4.06 17.42
N SER A 339 1.03 4.33 18.54
CA SER A 339 0.41 4.33 19.87
C SER A 339 -0.72 5.35 19.98
N VAL A 340 -0.52 6.56 19.45
CA VAL A 340 -1.57 7.58 19.40
C VAL A 340 -2.78 7.09 18.61
N GLY A 341 -2.57 6.50 17.42
CA GLY A 341 -3.66 5.95 16.62
C GLY A 341 -4.45 4.86 17.34
N ARG A 342 -3.77 3.98 18.07
CA ARG A 342 -4.38 2.91 18.87
C ARG A 342 -5.17 3.45 20.06
N ILE A 343 -4.62 4.44 20.79
CA ILE A 343 -5.32 5.09 21.93
C ILE A 343 -6.59 5.80 21.43
N LEU A 344 -6.53 6.47 20.29
CA LEU A 344 -7.68 7.19 19.73
C LEU A 344 -8.72 6.24 19.10
N GLY A 345 -8.41 4.95 18.96
CA GLY A 345 -9.30 3.97 18.34
C GLY A 345 -9.63 4.28 16.89
N ILE A 346 -8.68 4.85 16.14
CA ILE A 346 -8.86 5.17 14.72
C ILE A 346 -8.53 3.96 13.84
N SER A 347 -8.87 4.05 12.55
CA SER A 347 -8.67 2.97 11.58
C SER A 347 -7.20 2.53 11.48
N ALA A 348 -6.99 1.34 10.96
CA ALA A 348 -5.66 0.76 10.73
C ALA A 348 -4.81 1.65 9.80
N MET A 349 -5.42 2.12 8.70
CA MET A 349 -4.73 2.97 7.73
C MET A 349 -4.23 4.26 8.36
N LEU A 350 -5.08 5.00 9.10
CA LEU A 350 -4.66 6.22 9.79
C LEU A 350 -3.65 5.95 10.89
N THR A 351 -3.72 4.81 11.57
CA THR A 351 -2.75 4.41 12.59
C THR A 351 -1.36 4.24 11.98
N PHE A 352 -1.25 3.58 10.83
CA PHE A 352 0.03 3.43 10.13
C PHE A 352 0.52 4.76 9.54
N GLN A 353 -0.40 5.56 9.00
CA GLN A 353 -0.05 6.90 8.52
C GLN A 353 0.44 7.83 9.64
N LEU A 354 -0.11 7.74 10.86
CA LEU A 354 0.41 8.49 12.01
C LEU A 354 1.85 8.07 12.36
N GLY A 355 2.17 6.78 12.29
CA GLY A 355 3.57 6.33 12.44
C GLY A 355 4.51 7.01 11.45
N ARG A 356 4.11 7.08 10.18
CA ARG A 356 4.86 7.75 9.11
C ARG A 356 4.93 9.28 9.33
N ILE A 357 3.84 9.92 9.78
CA ILE A 357 3.81 11.37 10.09
C ILE A 357 4.80 11.70 11.21
N PHE A 358 4.85 10.90 12.26
CA PHE A 358 5.77 11.16 13.37
C PHE A 358 7.24 11.05 12.94
N ASN A 359 7.58 10.08 12.08
CA ASN A 359 8.91 10.01 11.47
C ASN A 359 9.22 11.28 10.66
N LEU A 360 8.30 11.70 9.79
CA LEU A 360 8.44 12.91 8.98
C LEU A 360 8.65 14.15 9.85
N LEU A 361 7.89 14.31 10.94
CA LEU A 361 8.01 15.45 11.85
C LEU A 361 9.38 15.50 12.54
N VAL A 362 9.89 14.35 13.01
CA VAL A 362 11.23 14.28 13.62
C VAL A 362 12.31 14.56 12.58
N PHE A 363 12.19 14.01 11.37
CA PHE A 363 13.11 14.33 10.26
C PHE A 363 13.15 15.83 9.98
N ILE A 364 11.98 16.48 9.80
CA ILE A 364 11.89 17.92 9.56
C ILE A 364 12.53 18.73 10.69
N LEU A 365 12.32 18.32 11.95
CA LEU A 365 12.92 18.96 13.09
C LEU A 365 14.45 18.86 13.06
N LEU A 366 15.00 17.67 12.79
CA LEU A 366 16.45 17.44 12.73
C LEU A 366 17.11 18.25 11.62
N ILE A 367 16.51 18.26 10.41
CA ILE A 367 17.02 19.09 9.30
C ILE A 367 16.93 20.58 9.62
N ARG A 368 15.84 21.05 10.22
CA ARG A 368 15.72 22.45 10.64
C ARG A 368 16.78 22.84 11.65
N LEU A 369 17.08 21.97 12.62
CA LEU A 369 18.16 22.16 13.58
C LEU A 369 19.51 22.21 12.86
N ALA A 370 19.79 21.30 11.93
CA ALA A 370 21.00 21.28 11.13
C ALA A 370 21.17 22.60 10.35
N ILE A 371 20.13 23.08 9.67
CA ILE A 371 20.12 24.39 8.98
C ILE A 371 20.38 25.54 9.96
N GLY A 372 19.90 25.43 11.21
CA GLY A 372 20.11 26.42 12.26
C GLY A 372 21.58 26.51 12.68
N VAL A 373 22.16 25.35 12.95
CA VAL A 373 23.50 25.20 13.54
C VAL A 373 24.62 25.45 12.52
N THR A 374 24.48 24.93 11.28
CA THR A 374 25.55 25.10 10.28
C THR A 374 25.86 26.58 9.99
N PRO A 375 27.14 27.01 10.02
CA PRO A 375 27.52 28.35 9.63
C PRO A 375 27.48 28.56 8.11
N TYR A 376 27.73 27.49 7.34
CA TYR A 376 27.86 27.53 5.88
C TYR A 376 26.76 26.70 5.20
N TRP A 377 26.50 26.97 3.91
CA TRP A 377 25.69 26.18 2.99
C TRP A 377 24.25 25.86 3.48
N LYS A 378 23.63 26.74 4.25
CA LYS A 378 22.25 26.56 4.76
C LYS A 378 21.24 26.22 3.65
N ASN A 379 21.37 26.88 2.49
CA ASN A 379 20.51 26.60 1.34
C ASN A 379 20.74 25.21 0.76
N LEU A 380 21.98 24.68 0.76
CA LEU A 380 22.28 23.33 0.32
C LEU A 380 21.66 22.29 1.26
N PHE A 381 21.75 22.47 2.57
CA PHE A 381 21.06 21.61 3.55
C PHE A 381 19.54 21.59 3.31
N GLY A 382 18.93 22.75 3.09
CA GLY A 382 17.50 22.84 2.77
C GLY A 382 17.16 22.16 1.46
N ALA A 383 17.96 22.36 0.40
CA ALA A 383 17.74 21.72 -0.90
C ALA A 383 17.86 20.19 -0.83
N LEU A 384 18.90 19.68 -0.15
CA LEU A 384 19.09 18.24 0.03
C LEU A 384 17.96 17.62 0.89
N GLY A 385 17.50 18.32 1.93
CA GLY A 385 16.37 17.89 2.75
C GLY A 385 15.03 17.90 2.03
N LEU A 386 14.89 18.66 0.93
CA LEU A 386 13.69 18.72 0.08
C LEU A 386 13.79 17.79 -1.16
N LEU A 387 14.88 17.06 -1.33
CA LEU A 387 14.96 16.11 -2.44
C LEU A 387 13.85 15.06 -2.35
N PRO A 388 13.22 14.70 -3.48
CA PRO A 388 12.13 13.72 -3.50
C PRO A 388 12.48 12.42 -2.78
N ILE A 389 13.67 11.85 -3.05
CA ILE A 389 14.10 10.60 -2.43
C ILE A 389 14.26 10.73 -0.90
N THR A 390 14.79 11.86 -0.43
CA THR A 390 14.99 12.12 1.01
C THR A 390 13.64 12.25 1.71
N LEU A 391 12.68 12.95 1.11
CA LEU A 391 11.35 13.12 1.69
C LEU A 391 10.49 11.85 1.57
N GLN A 392 10.65 11.06 0.51
CA GLN A 392 9.99 9.76 0.40
C GLN A 392 10.41 8.84 1.55
N GLN A 393 11.70 8.76 1.84
CA GLN A 393 12.22 7.98 2.98
C GLN A 393 11.72 8.55 4.32
N ALA A 394 11.75 9.88 4.48
CA ALA A 394 11.29 10.53 5.70
C ALA A 394 9.78 10.35 5.94
N ALA A 395 8.99 10.21 4.87
CA ALA A 395 7.55 10.00 4.89
C ALA A 395 7.15 8.51 4.98
N SER A 396 8.06 7.64 5.42
CA SER A 396 7.85 6.21 5.63
C SER A 396 8.01 5.83 7.11
N ALA A 397 7.66 4.57 7.44
CA ALA A 397 7.89 4.03 8.78
C ALA A 397 9.33 3.54 9.00
N SER A 398 10.20 3.66 7.98
CA SER A 398 11.61 3.26 8.08
C SER A 398 12.37 4.12 9.09
N TYR A 399 13.30 3.50 9.80
CA TYR A 399 14.26 4.20 10.66
C TYR A 399 15.20 5.15 9.88
N ASP A 400 15.28 4.99 8.56
CA ASP A 400 16.10 5.84 7.69
C ASP A 400 15.74 7.33 7.82
N ALA A 401 14.48 7.64 8.10
CA ALA A 401 14.03 9.00 8.39
C ALA A 401 14.87 9.64 9.50
N ILE A 402 15.08 8.90 10.57
CA ILE A 402 15.80 9.38 11.77
C ILE A 402 17.31 9.39 11.51
N ILE A 403 17.85 8.33 10.90
CA ILE A 403 19.28 8.24 10.59
C ILE A 403 19.70 9.38 9.65
N ASN A 404 18.95 9.60 8.57
CA ASN A 404 19.22 10.69 7.64
C ASN A 404 19.18 12.06 8.34
N GLY A 405 18.15 12.30 9.16
CA GLY A 405 18.08 13.54 9.95
C GLY A 405 19.27 13.75 10.90
N LEU A 406 19.70 12.69 11.59
CA LEU A 406 20.87 12.72 12.48
C LEU A 406 22.19 12.94 11.71
N VAL A 407 22.35 12.33 10.53
CA VAL A 407 23.54 12.55 9.67
C VAL A 407 23.63 14.04 9.26
N PHE A 408 22.51 14.64 8.84
CA PHE A 408 22.49 16.07 8.54
C PHE A 408 22.90 16.92 9.75
N LEU A 409 22.35 16.62 10.92
CA LEU A 409 22.68 17.34 12.14
C LEU A 409 24.14 17.16 12.54
N PHE A 410 24.66 15.94 12.44
CA PHE A 410 26.06 15.63 12.73
C PHE A 410 27.01 16.41 11.82
N VAL A 411 26.77 16.43 10.50
CA VAL A 411 27.58 17.20 9.54
C VAL A 411 27.51 18.71 9.84
N ALA A 412 26.31 19.22 10.20
CA ALA A 412 26.14 20.62 10.58
C ALA A 412 26.95 20.98 11.84
N LEU A 413 27.01 20.08 12.84
CA LEU A 413 27.81 20.26 14.05
C LEU A 413 29.31 20.22 13.74
N CYS A 414 29.76 19.34 12.84
CA CYS A 414 31.16 19.32 12.41
C CYS A 414 31.58 20.66 11.79
N PHE A 415 30.71 21.28 10.95
CA PHE A 415 30.98 22.60 10.39
C PHE A 415 30.89 23.73 11.44
N HIS A 416 30.13 23.54 12.50
CA HIS A 416 30.03 24.52 13.57
C HIS A 416 31.25 24.54 14.48
N CYS A 417 31.90 23.38 14.66
CA CYS A 417 33.09 23.24 15.50
C CYS A 417 34.40 23.61 14.80
N GLN A 418 34.39 23.82 13.47
CA GLN A 418 35.53 24.36 12.69
C GLN A 418 35.57 25.88 12.74
#